data_d039fd70520fec69d91ac6cb2d04ffaa
#
_entry.id   d039fd70520fec69d91ac6cb2d04ffaa
#
_cell.length_a   1.000
_cell.length_b   1.000
_cell.length_c   1.000
_cell.angle_alpha   90.00
_cell.angle_beta   90.00
_cell.angle_gamma   90.00
#
_symmetry.space_group_name_H-M   'P 1'
#
loop_
_entity.id
_entity.type
_entity.pdbx_description
1 polymer ?
#
loop_
_entity_poly.entity_id
_entity_poly.type
_entity_poly.pdbx_seq_one_letter_code
_entity_poly.pdbx_strand_id
1 'polypeptide(L)'
;MSTGANKRGVVVAHPLGNQFVRHLTHALVAKGMLAEYCTCIDWRPGPLAECLWPGGVRAEMQRRSYPEIPASLVASRPFREFMRLVAGRVGLSALTRHETGALSVDAICRDFDRWVARRLPGEVGGGIVYAYEDAAAATFAVGQRLG
;
A
#
# COMPACT_ATOMS: atom_id res chain seq x y z
N MET A 1 -8.96 27.58 17.65
CA MET A 1 -8.26 27.98 16.41
C MET A 1 -7.18 26.93 16.14
N SER A 2 -7.53 25.93 15.35
CA SER A 2 -6.59 24.86 14.98
C SER A 2 -5.78 25.34 13.80
N THR A 3 -4.54 25.72 14.03
CA THR A 3 -3.56 26.03 13.01
C THR A 3 -3.28 24.75 12.24
N GLY A 4 -3.93 24.62 11.07
CA GLY A 4 -3.58 23.59 10.09
C GLY A 4 -2.15 23.86 9.58
N ALA A 5 -1.18 23.35 10.32
CA ALA A 5 0.19 23.28 9.84
C ALA A 5 0.15 22.40 8.59
N ASN A 6 0.31 23.00 7.42
CA ASN A 6 0.55 22.34 6.15
C ASN A 6 1.81 21.48 6.31
N LYS A 7 1.63 20.26 6.84
CA LYS A 7 2.73 19.32 7.03
C LYS A 7 3.17 18.85 5.64
N ARG A 8 4.21 19.50 5.12
CA ARG A 8 4.98 18.96 4.00
C ARG A 8 5.50 17.60 4.43
N GLY A 9 4.76 16.56 4.12
CA GLY A 9 5.08 15.18 4.46
C GLY A 9 5.39 14.37 3.22
N VAL A 10 5.89 13.17 3.43
CA VAL A 10 6.15 12.19 2.37
C VAL A 10 5.00 11.20 2.32
N VAL A 11 4.34 11.09 1.18
CA VAL A 11 3.45 9.98 0.86
C VAL A 11 4.29 8.86 0.25
N VAL A 12 4.25 7.68 0.84
CA VAL A 12 4.93 6.49 0.33
C VAL A 12 3.89 5.52 -0.21
N ALA A 13 3.99 5.15 -1.47
CA ALA A 13 3.07 4.24 -2.14
C ALA A 13 3.80 2.99 -2.66
N HIS A 14 3.50 1.83 -2.09
CA HIS A 14 4.07 0.55 -2.51
C HIS A 14 3.05 -0.58 -2.36
N PRO A 15 2.60 -1.22 -3.46
CA PRO A 15 1.49 -2.17 -3.41
C PRO A 15 1.75 -3.39 -2.51
N LEU A 16 2.93 -3.98 -2.59
CA LEU A 16 3.25 -5.23 -1.89
C LEU A 16 4.23 -5.06 -0.73
N GLY A 17 4.88 -3.90 -0.64
CA GLY A 17 5.94 -3.62 0.33
C GLY A 17 7.19 -4.48 0.12
N ASN A 18 8.34 -3.96 0.52
CA ASN A 18 9.60 -4.68 0.56
C ASN A 18 10.46 -4.16 1.72
N GLN A 19 11.63 -4.73 1.95
CA GLN A 19 12.50 -4.31 3.04
C GLN A 19 12.95 -2.85 2.91
N PHE A 20 13.25 -2.37 1.71
CA PHE A 20 13.65 -0.97 1.49
C PHE A 20 12.55 0.00 1.90
N VAL A 21 11.30 -0.29 1.50
CA VAL A 21 10.15 0.53 1.88
C VAL A 21 9.89 0.48 3.38
N ARG A 22 10.11 -0.66 4.04
CA ARG A 22 10.02 -0.76 5.51
C ARG A 22 11.02 0.15 6.20
N HIS A 23 12.28 0.12 5.77
CA HIS A 23 13.31 1.00 6.33
C HIS A 23 13.01 2.46 6.05
N LEU A 24 12.57 2.80 4.84
CA LEU A 24 12.17 4.16 4.48
C LEU A 24 11.01 4.65 5.36
N THR A 25 9.92 3.90 5.43
CA THR A 25 8.75 4.29 6.22
C THR A 25 9.07 4.40 7.70
N HIS A 26 9.85 3.46 8.25
CA HIS A 26 10.33 3.54 9.63
C HIS A 26 11.14 4.82 9.90
N ALA A 27 12.07 5.17 9.02
CA ALA A 27 12.86 6.39 9.14
C ALA A 27 11.98 7.65 9.05
N LEU A 28 10.99 7.66 8.14
CA LEU A 28 10.06 8.78 7.99
C LEU A 28 9.14 8.94 9.20
N VAL A 29 8.65 7.84 9.77
CA VAL A 29 7.89 7.86 11.04
C VAL A 29 8.72 8.42 12.17
N ALA A 30 9.95 7.93 12.34
CA ALA A 30 10.86 8.40 13.40
C ALA A 30 11.19 9.90 13.28
N LYS A 31 11.17 10.47 12.09
CA LYS A 31 11.39 11.90 11.82
C LYS A 31 10.08 12.72 11.79
N GLY A 32 8.93 12.10 11.97
CA GLY A 32 7.63 12.78 11.86
C GLY A 32 7.34 13.32 10.44
N MET A 33 7.96 12.74 9.43
CA MET A 33 7.87 13.16 8.02
C MET A 33 6.92 12.30 7.19
N LEU A 34 6.47 11.14 7.68
CA LEU A 34 5.49 10.32 6.96
C LEU A 34 4.12 10.99 7.02
N ALA A 35 3.57 11.36 5.85
CA ALA A 35 2.20 11.83 5.74
C ALA A 35 1.24 10.64 5.65
N GLU A 36 1.49 9.72 4.72
CA GLU A 36 0.69 8.51 4.55
C GLU A 36 1.55 7.40 3.93
N TYR A 37 1.29 6.15 4.33
CA TYR A 37 1.79 4.95 3.67
C TYR A 37 0.63 4.23 2.98
N CYS A 38 0.65 4.18 1.67
CA CYS A 38 -0.33 3.46 0.84
C CYS A 38 0.19 2.07 0.48
N THR A 39 -0.60 1.02 0.75
CA THR A 39 -0.26 -0.37 0.42
C THR A 39 -1.51 -1.17 0.04
N CYS A 40 -1.34 -2.35 -0.58
CA CYS A 40 -2.48 -3.22 -0.83
C CYS A 40 -3.01 -3.82 0.47
N ILE A 41 -2.16 -4.40 1.30
CA ILE A 41 -2.56 -5.06 2.55
C ILE A 41 -1.74 -4.50 3.70
N ASP A 42 -2.42 -4.05 4.76
CA ASP A 42 -1.86 -3.82 6.09
C ASP A 42 -2.51 -4.84 7.03
N TRP A 43 -1.79 -5.92 7.34
CA TRP A 43 -2.31 -7.01 8.17
C TRP A 43 -2.10 -6.70 9.65
N ARG A 44 -3.19 -6.44 10.36
CA ARG A 44 -3.22 -6.19 11.81
C ARG A 44 -4.24 -7.09 12.47
N PRO A 45 -3.94 -8.39 12.61
CA PRO A 45 -4.89 -9.32 13.19
C PRO A 45 -5.08 -9.05 14.69
N GLY A 46 -6.32 -9.20 15.16
CA GLY A 46 -6.55 -9.39 16.59
C GLY A 46 -6.12 -10.79 17.04
N PRO A 47 -5.92 -11.02 18.36
CA PRO A 47 -5.38 -12.26 18.89
C PRO A 47 -6.19 -13.53 18.49
N LEU A 48 -7.49 -13.43 18.32
CA LEU A 48 -8.33 -14.54 17.87
C LEU A 48 -8.16 -14.85 16.38
N ALA A 49 -7.94 -13.83 15.54
CA ALA A 49 -7.76 -14.03 14.10
C ALA A 49 -6.45 -14.74 13.78
N GLU A 50 -5.40 -14.56 14.59
CA GLU A 50 -4.13 -15.25 14.41
C GLU A 50 -4.23 -16.77 14.59
N CYS A 51 -5.13 -17.24 15.44
CA CYS A 51 -5.31 -18.67 15.72
C CYS A 51 -6.12 -19.39 14.64
N LEU A 52 -6.96 -18.68 13.87
CA LEU A 52 -7.89 -19.28 12.92
C LEU A 52 -7.29 -19.53 11.54
N TRP A 53 -6.12 -18.94 11.23
CA TRP A 53 -5.53 -19.03 9.89
C TRP A 53 -4.51 -20.17 9.78
N PRO A 54 -4.54 -20.96 8.69
CA PRO A 54 -3.51 -21.96 8.42
C PRO A 54 -2.11 -21.33 8.38
N GLY A 55 -1.10 -22.04 8.88
CA GLY A 55 0.26 -21.51 9.06
C GLY A 55 0.87 -20.85 7.81
N GLY A 56 0.63 -21.41 6.62
CA GLY A 56 1.13 -20.84 5.36
C GLY A 56 0.49 -19.49 4.99
N VAL A 57 -0.81 -19.32 5.26
CA VAL A 57 -1.51 -18.05 5.06
C VAL A 57 -1.05 -17.02 6.07
N ARG A 58 -0.87 -17.44 7.32
CA ARG A 58 -0.39 -16.59 8.40
C ARG A 58 0.99 -16.01 8.09
N ALA A 59 1.94 -16.84 7.67
CA ALA A 59 3.28 -16.39 7.29
C ALA A 59 3.25 -15.36 6.14
N GLU A 60 2.38 -15.58 5.15
CA GLU A 60 2.21 -14.68 4.03
C GLU A 60 1.59 -13.34 4.44
N MET A 61 0.62 -13.36 5.35
CA MET A 61 0.01 -12.14 5.88
C MET A 61 0.95 -11.37 6.81
N GLN A 62 1.75 -12.06 7.63
CA GLN A 62 2.75 -11.41 8.49
C GLN A 62 3.77 -10.59 7.70
N ARG A 63 4.13 -11.01 6.48
CA ARG A 63 5.00 -10.22 5.59
C ARG A 63 4.35 -8.89 5.17
N ARG A 64 3.02 -8.79 5.26
CA ARG A 64 2.21 -7.61 4.91
C ARG A 64 1.71 -6.86 6.14
N SER A 65 2.37 -7.05 7.27
CA SER A 65 2.09 -6.35 8.51
C SER A 65 3.13 -5.24 8.72
N TYR A 66 2.67 -4.07 9.14
CA TYR A 66 3.51 -2.89 9.40
C TYR A 66 3.23 -2.32 10.78
N PRO A 67 3.50 -3.11 11.86
CA PRO A 67 3.19 -2.70 13.23
C PRO A 67 3.97 -1.46 13.67
N GLU A 68 5.11 -1.20 13.05
CA GLU A 68 5.97 -0.04 13.29
C GLU A 68 5.39 1.28 12.77
N ILE A 69 4.38 1.23 11.88
CA ILE A 69 3.71 2.42 11.35
C ILE A 69 2.39 2.60 12.10
N PRO A 70 2.09 3.78 12.66
CA PRO A 70 0.78 4.06 13.24
C PRO A 70 -0.35 3.76 12.24
N ALA A 71 -1.40 3.07 12.68
CA ALA A 71 -2.51 2.69 11.81
C ALA A 71 -3.19 3.89 11.13
N SER A 72 -3.18 5.04 11.81
CA SER A 72 -3.71 6.31 11.27
C SER A 72 -2.93 6.86 10.08
N LEU A 73 -1.69 6.38 9.86
CA LEU A 73 -0.84 6.79 8.74
C LEU A 73 -0.80 5.73 7.64
N VAL A 74 -1.58 4.64 7.74
CA VAL A 74 -1.62 3.60 6.71
C VAL A 74 -2.98 3.62 6.02
N ALA A 75 -2.94 3.73 4.70
CA ALA A 75 -4.09 3.49 3.84
C ALA A 75 -3.91 2.19 3.07
N SER A 76 -4.91 1.33 3.08
CA SER A 76 -4.83 0.03 2.40
C SER A 76 -5.99 -0.21 1.45
N ARG A 77 -5.72 -0.99 0.37
CA ARG A 77 -6.69 -1.41 -0.63
C ARG A 77 -6.58 -2.94 -0.83
N PRO A 78 -7.07 -3.76 0.13
CA PRO A 78 -6.72 -5.16 0.22
C PRO A 78 -7.43 -6.07 -0.78
N PHE A 79 -8.61 -5.69 -1.29
CA PHE A 79 -9.55 -6.60 -1.94
C PHE A 79 -8.91 -7.40 -3.11
N ARG A 80 -8.30 -6.72 -4.08
CA ARG A 80 -7.74 -7.38 -5.27
C ARG A 80 -6.54 -8.28 -4.94
N GLU A 81 -5.64 -7.81 -4.08
CA GLU A 81 -4.47 -8.60 -3.65
C GLU A 81 -4.91 -9.81 -2.83
N PHE A 82 -5.89 -9.65 -1.95
CA PHE A 82 -6.47 -10.77 -1.22
C PHE A 82 -7.10 -11.80 -2.16
N MET A 83 -7.90 -11.37 -3.13
CA MET A 83 -8.50 -12.24 -4.13
C MET A 83 -7.44 -12.97 -4.99
N ARG A 84 -6.32 -12.30 -5.32
CA ARG A 84 -5.20 -12.91 -6.02
C ARG A 84 -4.58 -14.05 -5.19
N LEU A 85 -4.37 -13.83 -3.91
CA LEU A 85 -3.81 -14.84 -3.01
C LEU A 85 -4.73 -16.05 -2.88
N VAL A 86 -6.04 -15.83 -2.78
CA VAL A 86 -7.04 -16.89 -2.77
C VAL A 86 -7.05 -17.64 -4.10
N ALA A 87 -7.13 -16.94 -5.23
CA ALA A 87 -7.15 -17.54 -6.57
C ALA A 87 -5.93 -18.43 -6.83
N GLY A 88 -4.75 -17.99 -6.39
CA GLY A 88 -3.52 -18.79 -6.47
C GLY A 88 -3.58 -20.10 -5.67
N ARG A 89 -4.28 -20.10 -4.53
CA ARG A 89 -4.43 -21.31 -3.69
C ARG A 89 -5.47 -22.29 -4.19
N VAL A 90 -6.53 -21.80 -4.81
CA VAL A 90 -7.60 -22.67 -5.35
C VAL A 90 -7.39 -23.05 -6.81
N GLY A 91 -6.22 -22.76 -7.38
CA GLY A 91 -5.86 -23.20 -8.73
C GLY A 91 -6.48 -22.38 -9.87
N LEU A 92 -7.03 -21.20 -9.60
CA LEU A 92 -7.61 -20.31 -10.62
C LEU A 92 -6.52 -19.52 -11.35
N SER A 93 -5.57 -20.25 -11.96
CA SER A 93 -4.36 -19.68 -12.61
C SER A 93 -4.69 -18.74 -13.78
N ALA A 94 -5.83 -18.91 -14.45
CA ALA A 94 -6.27 -18.03 -15.52
C ALA A 94 -6.50 -16.58 -15.02
N LEU A 95 -7.00 -16.41 -13.79
CA LEU A 95 -7.23 -15.09 -13.20
C LEU A 95 -5.94 -14.39 -12.79
N THR A 96 -4.91 -15.15 -12.44
CA THR A 96 -3.61 -14.63 -11.97
C THR A 96 -2.53 -14.61 -13.03
N ARG A 97 -2.87 -15.03 -14.28
CA ARG A 97 -1.93 -15.08 -15.40
C ARG A 97 -1.31 -13.71 -15.63
N HIS A 98 0.02 -13.69 -15.79
CA HIS A 98 0.79 -12.48 -16.04
C HIS A 98 0.20 -11.70 -17.23
N GLU A 99 0.18 -10.39 -17.12
CA GLU A 99 -0.37 -9.40 -18.08
C GLU A 99 -1.87 -9.51 -18.38
N THR A 100 -2.42 -10.72 -18.55
CA THR A 100 -3.78 -10.93 -19.07
C THR A 100 -4.81 -11.25 -18.00
N GLY A 101 -4.40 -11.73 -16.82
CA GLY A 101 -5.31 -12.09 -15.74
C GLY A 101 -5.89 -10.86 -15.04
N ALA A 102 -7.19 -10.90 -14.72
CA ALA A 102 -7.88 -9.82 -14.00
C ALA A 102 -7.32 -9.58 -12.57
N LEU A 103 -6.66 -10.58 -12.01
CA LEU A 103 -5.95 -10.55 -10.72
C LEU A 103 -4.44 -10.73 -10.92
N SER A 104 -3.90 -10.38 -12.09
CA SER A 104 -2.44 -10.34 -12.30
C SER A 104 -1.80 -9.27 -11.43
N VAL A 105 -0.51 -9.38 -11.18
CA VAL A 105 0.26 -8.34 -10.48
C VAL A 105 0.11 -6.99 -11.19
N ASP A 106 0.18 -6.98 -12.52
CA ASP A 106 0.02 -5.77 -13.34
C ASP A 106 -1.35 -5.13 -13.18
N ALA A 107 -2.41 -5.93 -13.12
CA ALA A 107 -3.78 -5.42 -12.90
C ALA A 107 -3.93 -4.81 -11.49
N ILE A 108 -3.26 -5.41 -10.49
CA ILE A 108 -3.24 -4.91 -9.12
C ILE A 108 -2.44 -3.61 -9.05
N CYS A 109 -1.25 -3.57 -9.64
CA CYS A 109 -0.42 -2.37 -9.66
C CYS A 109 -1.15 -1.19 -10.33
N ARG A 110 -1.80 -1.41 -11.46
CA ARG A 110 -2.60 -0.37 -12.16
C ARG A 110 -3.80 0.12 -11.34
N ASP A 111 -4.52 -0.79 -10.68
CA ASP A 111 -5.65 -0.42 -9.81
C ASP A 111 -5.18 0.35 -8.58
N PHE A 112 -4.09 -0.08 -7.98
CA PHE A 112 -3.45 0.56 -6.85
C PHE A 112 -2.97 1.98 -7.20
N ASP A 113 -2.23 2.13 -8.30
CA ASP A 113 -1.72 3.41 -8.78
C ASP A 113 -2.86 4.44 -8.99
N ARG A 114 -3.95 4.03 -9.67
CA ARG A 114 -5.14 4.89 -9.83
C ARG A 114 -5.81 5.26 -8.51
N TRP A 115 -5.79 4.36 -7.54
CA TRP A 115 -6.34 4.61 -6.22
C TRP A 115 -5.48 5.61 -5.44
N VAL A 116 -4.17 5.45 -5.45
CA VAL A 116 -3.22 6.40 -4.84
C VAL A 116 -3.37 7.78 -5.49
N ALA A 117 -3.36 7.84 -6.82
CA ALA A 117 -3.52 9.08 -7.57
C ALA A 117 -4.76 9.90 -7.17
N ARG A 118 -5.87 9.23 -6.85
CA ARG A 118 -7.11 9.87 -6.38
C ARG A 118 -7.01 10.40 -4.94
N ARG A 119 -6.11 9.86 -4.13
CA ARG A 119 -5.90 10.28 -2.73
C ARG A 119 -4.96 11.48 -2.62
N LEU A 120 -3.99 11.61 -3.51
CA LEU A 120 -2.95 12.64 -3.44
C LEU A 120 -3.49 14.07 -3.21
N PRO A 121 -4.57 14.54 -3.88
CA PRO A 121 -5.06 15.90 -3.69
C PRO A 121 -5.44 16.23 -2.24
N GLY A 122 -5.83 15.24 -1.44
CA GLY A 122 -6.16 15.42 -0.02
C GLY A 122 -4.96 15.36 0.93
N GLU A 123 -3.90 14.64 0.52
CA GLU A 123 -2.79 14.29 1.41
C GLU A 123 -1.51 15.09 1.14
N VAL A 124 -1.31 15.58 -0.09
CA VAL A 124 -0.07 16.23 -0.53
C VAL A 124 -0.30 17.71 -0.81
N GLY A 125 -0.37 18.51 0.24
CA GLY A 125 -0.28 19.97 0.13
C GLY A 125 1.18 20.44 0.01
N GLY A 126 1.81 20.25 -1.16
CA GLY A 126 3.22 20.64 -1.39
C GLY A 126 4.25 19.71 -0.75
N GLY A 127 3.93 18.41 -0.60
CA GLY A 127 4.80 17.37 -0.08
C GLY A 127 5.54 16.59 -1.16
N ILE A 128 6.12 15.46 -0.76
CA ILE A 128 6.87 14.55 -1.63
C ILE A 128 6.07 13.25 -1.80
N VAL A 129 6.06 12.71 -3.02
CA VAL A 129 5.52 11.39 -3.31
C VAL A 129 6.65 10.45 -3.68
N TYR A 130 6.76 9.35 -2.94
CA TYR A 130 7.59 8.20 -3.29
C TYR A 130 6.69 7.06 -3.70
N ALA A 131 6.80 6.58 -4.93
CA ALA A 131 5.98 5.48 -5.44
C ALA A 131 6.82 4.38 -6.07
N TYR A 132 6.30 3.14 -5.98
CA TYR A 132 6.90 1.98 -6.63
C TYR A 132 6.75 2.08 -8.16
N GLU A 133 7.83 1.81 -8.90
CA GLU A 133 7.94 2.05 -10.34
C GLU A 133 6.82 1.43 -11.18
N ASP A 134 6.41 0.19 -10.87
CA ASP A 134 5.34 -0.51 -11.60
C ASP A 134 3.93 -0.01 -11.25
N ALA A 135 3.81 0.92 -10.28
CA ALA A 135 2.54 1.44 -9.78
C ALA A 135 2.62 2.96 -9.52
N ALA A 136 3.17 3.72 -10.47
CA ALA A 136 3.48 5.13 -10.27
C ALA A 136 3.01 6.07 -11.39
N ALA A 137 2.60 5.56 -12.54
CA ALA A 137 2.31 6.39 -13.73
C ALA A 137 1.19 7.41 -13.48
N ALA A 138 0.03 6.98 -12.97
CA ALA A 138 -1.08 7.87 -12.65
C ALA A 138 -0.75 8.75 -11.42
N THR A 139 -0.09 8.19 -10.43
CA THR A 139 0.36 8.88 -9.21
C THR A 139 1.26 10.05 -9.56
N PHE A 140 2.29 9.85 -10.37
CA PHE A 140 3.20 10.93 -10.77
C PHE A 140 2.55 11.94 -11.69
N ALA A 141 1.66 11.52 -12.60
CA ALA A 141 0.91 12.46 -13.44
C ALA A 141 0.03 13.41 -12.61
N VAL A 142 -0.54 12.94 -11.50
CA VAL A 142 -1.28 13.80 -10.56
C VAL A 142 -0.32 14.63 -9.72
N GLY A 143 0.75 14.05 -9.19
CA GLY A 143 1.76 14.76 -8.41
C GLY A 143 2.33 15.97 -9.15
N GLN A 144 2.68 15.81 -10.43
CA GLN A 144 3.16 16.92 -11.28
C GLN A 144 2.15 18.07 -11.46
N ARG A 145 0.85 17.79 -11.40
CA ARG A 145 -0.20 18.82 -11.50
C ARG A 145 -0.42 19.57 -10.18
N LEU A 146 -0.06 18.94 -9.08
CA LEU A 146 -0.22 19.53 -7.75
C LEU A 146 0.97 20.41 -7.34
N GLY A 147 2.09 20.35 -8.08
CA GLY A 147 3.32 21.11 -7.83
C GLY A 147 4.24 20.38 -6.89
#